data_f95d292e425148c1ba0469678a7e20d0
#
_entry.id   f95d292e425148c1ba0469678a7e20d0
#
_cell.length_a   1.000
_cell.length_b   1.000
_cell.length_c   1.000
_cell.angle_alpha   90.00
_cell.angle_beta   90.00
_cell.angle_gamma   90.00
#
_symmetry.space_group_name_H-M   'P 1'
#
loop_
_entity.id
_entity.type
_entity.pdbx_description
1 polymer ?
#
loop_
_entity_poly.entity_id
_entity_poly.type
_entity_poly.pdbx_seq_one_letter_code
_entity_poly.pdbx_strand_id
1 'polypeptide(L)'
;NHDWLTVWEPQRSPHAPDPTVDRDAFSSRCGQRDRDRQSGVGYAFGLFVDQTLAGEVNLNNVVRGALQTGTVGYWIDQAKAGQAYVAEGVVVALRYAFEELGLHRVEICIVPRNHNSRRVMEKLAIRDEGTAQRFLEINGVWEDHVRYGITVEEWQARRDEFVSTWL
;
A
#
# COMPACT_ATOMS: atom_id res chain seq x y z
N ASN A 1 -7.28 -5.80 15.83
CA ASN A 1 -6.56 -6.06 14.55
C ASN A 1 -5.09 -6.48 14.73
N HIS A 2 -4.55 -6.47 15.96
CA HIS A 2 -3.13 -6.76 16.17
C HIS A 2 -2.72 -8.10 15.53
N ASP A 3 -3.34 -9.20 15.93
CA ASP A 3 -3.03 -10.56 15.43
C ASP A 3 -3.30 -10.72 13.93
N TRP A 4 -4.26 -9.95 13.40
CA TRP A 4 -4.61 -9.93 11.99
C TRP A 4 -3.53 -9.25 11.12
N LEU A 5 -2.88 -8.20 11.62
CA LEU A 5 -1.94 -7.39 10.86
C LEU A 5 -0.48 -7.81 11.05
N THR A 6 -0.06 -8.15 12.28
CA THR A 6 1.34 -8.42 12.61
C THR A 6 1.96 -9.57 11.84
N VAL A 7 1.17 -10.53 11.38
CA VAL A 7 1.66 -11.64 10.53
C VAL A 7 2.10 -11.19 9.13
N TRP A 8 1.79 -9.93 8.76
CA TRP A 8 2.10 -9.33 7.46
C TRP A 8 3.03 -8.12 7.54
N GLU A 9 3.43 -7.74 8.75
CA GLU A 9 4.24 -6.56 9.00
C GLU A 9 5.68 -6.93 9.39
N PRO A 10 6.67 -6.04 9.11
CA PRO A 10 8.01 -6.18 9.65
C PRO A 10 7.98 -6.25 11.18
N GLN A 11 8.89 -7.03 11.75
CA GLN A 11 9.03 -7.07 13.20
C GLN A 11 9.51 -5.72 13.73
N ARG A 12 8.80 -5.18 14.71
CA ARG A 12 9.24 -3.94 15.36
C ARG A 12 10.46 -4.22 16.24
N SER A 13 11.38 -3.25 16.27
CA SER A 13 12.47 -3.31 17.24
C SER A 13 11.89 -3.39 18.65
N PRO A 14 12.37 -4.31 19.52
CA PRO A 14 11.91 -4.43 20.91
C PRO A 14 12.05 -3.15 21.73
N HIS A 15 12.92 -2.24 21.32
CA HIS A 15 13.20 -0.97 21.99
C HIS A 15 12.47 0.23 21.34
N ALA A 16 11.77 0.02 20.24
CA ALA A 16 11.01 1.10 19.59
C ALA A 16 9.66 1.29 20.29
N PRO A 17 9.28 2.53 20.64
CA PRO A 17 7.96 2.84 21.17
C PRO A 17 6.85 2.35 20.23
N ASP A 18 5.79 1.78 20.80
CA ASP A 18 4.67 1.27 20.01
C ASP A 18 3.62 2.37 19.80
N PRO A 19 3.43 2.89 18.57
CA PRO A 19 2.46 3.93 18.28
C PRO A 19 1.00 3.47 18.43
N THR A 20 0.73 2.19 18.67
CA THR A 20 -0.63 1.71 18.96
C THR A 20 -1.05 1.92 20.41
N VAL A 21 -0.10 2.10 21.31
CA VAL A 21 -0.33 2.29 22.75
C VAL A 21 0.38 3.53 23.32
N ASP A 22 1.36 4.07 22.61
CA ASP A 22 2.13 5.26 22.98
C ASP A 22 1.72 6.45 22.12
N ARG A 23 1.14 7.47 22.73
CA ARG A 23 0.64 8.67 22.05
C ARG A 23 1.76 9.51 21.42
N ASP A 24 2.91 9.59 22.06
CA ASP A 24 4.04 10.38 21.54
C ASP A 24 4.67 9.67 20.33
N ALA A 25 4.76 8.35 20.38
CA ALA A 25 5.16 7.54 19.23
C ALA A 25 4.17 7.69 18.07
N PHE A 26 2.86 7.70 18.35
CA PHE A 26 1.84 7.95 17.33
C PHE A 26 1.97 9.36 16.72
N SER A 27 2.13 10.40 17.55
CA SER A 27 2.34 11.78 17.07
C SER A 27 3.61 11.91 16.22
N SER A 28 4.69 11.25 16.63
CA SER A 28 5.95 11.20 15.88
C SER A 28 5.77 10.54 14.51
N ARG A 29 5.01 9.45 14.44
CA ARG A 29 4.65 8.77 13.18
C ARG A 29 3.84 9.69 12.26
N CYS A 30 2.85 10.40 12.81
CA CYS A 30 2.08 11.38 12.03
C CYS A 30 2.99 12.50 11.49
N GLY A 31 3.85 13.06 12.33
CA GLY A 31 4.81 14.08 11.92
C GLY A 31 5.81 13.58 10.86
N GLN A 32 6.22 12.31 10.91
CA GLN A 32 7.06 11.74 9.86
C GLN A 32 6.30 11.64 8.53
N ARG A 33 5.05 11.18 8.54
CA ARG A 33 4.21 11.14 7.34
C ARG A 33 4.00 12.51 6.70
N ASP A 34 3.85 13.56 7.51
CA ASP A 34 3.76 14.93 7.01
C ASP A 34 5.08 15.37 6.33
N ARG A 35 6.22 15.05 6.92
CA ARG A 35 7.53 15.32 6.30
C ARG A 35 7.71 14.55 5.00
N ASP A 36 7.35 13.27 4.96
CA ASP A 36 7.43 12.44 3.76
C ASP A 36 6.58 13.02 2.63
N ARG A 37 5.35 13.46 2.94
CA ARG A 37 4.48 14.15 1.98
C ARG A 37 5.06 15.47 1.49
N GLN A 38 5.60 16.29 2.40
CA GLN A 38 6.20 17.58 2.04
C GLN A 38 7.45 17.41 1.17
N SER A 39 8.24 16.37 1.42
CA SER A 39 9.42 16.04 0.62
C SER A 39 9.10 15.23 -0.64
N GLY A 40 7.85 14.81 -0.82
CA GLY A 40 7.40 14.08 -2.00
C GLY A 40 7.87 12.62 -2.07
N VAL A 41 8.26 12.01 -0.94
CA VAL A 41 8.77 10.63 -0.89
C VAL A 41 7.74 9.60 -0.42
N GLY A 42 6.61 10.07 0.14
CA GLY A 42 5.53 9.18 0.60
C GLY A 42 4.22 9.91 0.85
N TYR A 43 3.11 9.22 0.65
CA TYR A 43 1.75 9.73 0.81
C TYR A 43 0.88 8.67 1.49
N ALA A 44 0.24 9.05 2.60
CA ALA A 44 -0.61 8.16 3.38
C ALA A 44 -2.08 8.57 3.25
N PHE A 45 -2.96 7.62 2.94
CA PHE A 45 -4.39 7.81 2.79
C PHE A 45 -5.14 6.91 3.77
N GLY A 46 -6.05 7.50 4.56
CA GLY A 46 -6.96 6.73 5.40
C GLY A 46 -8.15 6.19 4.59
N LEU A 47 -8.49 4.92 4.81
CA LEU A 47 -9.75 4.33 4.36
C LEU A 47 -10.80 4.51 5.45
N PHE A 48 -11.87 5.22 5.14
CA PHE A 48 -12.98 5.44 6.06
C PHE A 48 -14.24 4.73 5.56
N VAL A 49 -14.87 3.96 6.43
CA VAL A 49 -16.15 3.32 6.19
C VAL A 49 -17.11 3.84 7.26
N ASP A 50 -18.25 4.41 6.84
CA ASP A 50 -19.22 5.03 7.75
C ASP A 50 -18.58 6.04 8.72
N GLN A 51 -17.67 6.88 8.21
CA GLN A 51 -16.88 7.88 8.94
C GLN A 51 -15.91 7.30 10.00
N THR A 52 -15.73 5.98 10.03
CA THR A 52 -14.79 5.31 10.92
C THR A 52 -13.56 4.86 10.14
N LEU A 53 -12.36 5.13 10.69
CA LEU A 53 -11.11 4.64 10.09
C LEU A 53 -11.12 3.11 10.07
N ALA A 54 -11.06 2.55 8.88
CA ALA A 54 -11.09 1.12 8.64
C ALA A 54 -9.75 0.56 8.10
N GLY A 55 -8.86 1.42 7.62
CA GLY A 55 -7.60 0.97 7.04
C GLY A 55 -6.78 2.12 6.47
N GLU A 56 -5.72 1.77 5.77
CA GLU A 56 -4.88 2.74 5.06
C GLU A 56 -4.42 2.17 3.72
N VAL A 57 -4.23 3.08 2.76
CA VAL A 57 -3.45 2.82 1.54
C VAL A 57 -2.34 3.86 1.50
N ASN A 58 -1.11 3.40 1.37
CA ASN A 58 0.06 4.26 1.43
C ASN A 58 0.87 4.12 0.14
N LEU A 59 1.20 5.24 -0.49
CA LEU A 59 2.18 5.32 -1.57
C LEU A 59 3.53 5.68 -0.93
N ASN A 60 4.46 4.76 -0.92
CA ASN A 60 5.77 4.87 -0.29
C ASN A 60 6.88 4.83 -1.33
N ASN A 61 8.11 5.14 -0.90
CA ASN A 61 9.31 5.00 -1.72
C ASN A 61 9.16 5.69 -3.09
N VAL A 62 8.60 6.91 -3.08
CA VAL A 62 8.48 7.69 -4.32
C VAL A 62 9.86 8.13 -4.75
N VAL A 63 10.33 7.56 -5.86
CA VAL A 63 11.64 7.83 -6.45
C VAL A 63 11.46 8.54 -7.77
N ARG A 64 12.16 9.65 -7.96
CA ARG A 64 12.17 10.45 -9.18
C ARG A 64 13.36 10.08 -10.09
N GLY A 65 13.69 10.92 -11.03
CA GLY A 65 14.75 10.68 -12.01
C GLY A 65 14.34 9.64 -13.05
N ALA A 66 15.22 8.68 -13.36
CA ALA A 66 14.98 7.67 -14.36
C ALA A 66 13.94 6.60 -13.94
N LEU A 67 13.70 6.42 -12.64
CA LEU A 67 12.76 5.41 -12.14
C LEU A 67 11.31 5.88 -12.19
N GLN A 68 11.01 7.11 -11.75
CA GLN A 68 9.65 7.67 -11.67
C GLN A 68 8.64 6.67 -11.09
N THR A 69 8.96 6.07 -9.93
CA THR A 69 8.20 4.96 -9.35
C THR A 69 7.77 5.23 -7.92
N GLY A 70 6.80 4.46 -7.45
CA GLY A 70 6.41 4.36 -6.05
C GLY A 70 5.89 2.97 -5.72
N THR A 71 5.81 2.64 -4.43
CA THR A 71 5.28 1.37 -3.96
C THR A 71 4.01 1.59 -3.17
N VAL A 72 2.96 0.82 -3.46
CA VAL A 72 1.70 0.85 -2.70
C VAL A 72 1.68 -0.29 -1.69
N GLY A 73 1.43 0.07 -0.44
CA GLY A 73 1.11 -0.84 0.66
C GLY A 73 -0.23 -0.48 1.28
N TYR A 74 -0.92 -1.44 1.87
CA TYR A 74 -2.23 -1.23 2.49
C TYR A 74 -2.53 -2.21 3.61
N TRP A 75 -3.46 -1.82 4.46
CA TRP A 75 -4.08 -2.68 5.44
C TRP A 75 -5.55 -2.32 5.62
N ILE A 76 -6.34 -3.25 6.12
CA ILE A 76 -7.77 -3.08 6.42
C ILE A 76 -8.11 -3.78 7.73
N ASP A 77 -9.03 -3.21 8.47
CA ASP A 77 -9.67 -3.86 9.62
C ASP A 77 -10.26 -5.21 9.21
N GLN A 78 -10.01 -6.25 10.01
CA GLN A 78 -10.51 -7.60 9.79
C GLN A 78 -12.03 -7.63 9.57
N ALA A 79 -12.78 -6.85 10.35
CA ALA A 79 -14.24 -6.76 10.23
C ALA A 79 -14.73 -6.12 8.92
N LYS A 80 -13.85 -5.41 8.21
CA LYS A 80 -14.14 -4.74 6.93
C LYS A 80 -13.46 -5.43 5.75
N ALA A 81 -12.72 -6.51 6.00
CA ALA A 81 -12.06 -7.27 4.94
C ALA A 81 -13.07 -7.94 3.99
N GLY A 82 -12.67 -8.17 2.74
CA GLY A 82 -13.48 -8.86 1.73
C GLY A 82 -14.56 -8.02 1.04
N GLN A 83 -14.76 -6.75 1.44
CA GLN A 83 -15.81 -5.86 0.92
C GLN A 83 -15.32 -4.91 -0.19
N ALA A 84 -14.17 -5.19 -0.81
CA ALA A 84 -13.56 -4.44 -1.91
C ALA A 84 -12.98 -3.05 -1.55
N TYR A 85 -13.15 -2.52 -0.34
CA TYR A 85 -12.63 -1.20 0.06
C TYR A 85 -11.14 -0.99 -0.23
N VAL A 86 -10.33 -2.05 -0.08
CA VAL A 86 -8.90 -1.97 -0.43
C VAL A 86 -8.72 -1.80 -1.94
N ALA A 87 -9.52 -2.47 -2.77
CA ALA A 87 -9.41 -2.33 -4.22
C ALA A 87 -9.76 -0.89 -4.66
N GLU A 88 -10.83 -0.30 -4.10
CA GLU A 88 -11.19 1.10 -4.31
C GLU A 88 -10.04 2.03 -3.87
N GLY A 89 -9.51 1.84 -2.66
CA GLY A 89 -8.39 2.64 -2.15
C GLY A 89 -7.12 2.52 -2.98
N VAL A 90 -6.81 1.34 -3.51
CA VAL A 90 -5.68 1.14 -4.43
C VAL A 90 -5.91 1.93 -5.72
N VAL A 91 -7.13 1.91 -6.30
CA VAL A 91 -7.44 2.69 -7.51
C VAL A 91 -7.29 4.19 -7.26
N VAL A 92 -7.75 4.71 -6.10
CA VAL A 92 -7.51 6.11 -5.70
C VAL A 92 -6.02 6.43 -5.63
N ALA A 93 -5.21 5.55 -5.01
CA ALA A 93 -3.77 5.74 -4.90
C ALA A 93 -3.06 5.70 -6.27
N LEU A 94 -3.47 4.79 -7.17
CA LEU A 94 -2.97 4.73 -8.55
C LEU A 94 -3.30 6.00 -9.33
N ARG A 95 -4.54 6.47 -9.23
CA ARG A 95 -4.97 7.73 -9.85
C ARG A 95 -4.11 8.89 -9.37
N TYR A 96 -3.91 9.01 -8.07
CA TYR A 96 -3.07 10.05 -7.47
C TYR A 96 -1.62 9.94 -7.96
N ALA A 97 -1.07 8.73 -7.98
CA ALA A 97 0.31 8.49 -8.42
C ALA A 97 0.55 8.90 -9.89
N PHE A 98 -0.40 8.58 -10.77
CA PHE A 98 -0.24 8.85 -12.20
C PHE A 98 -0.71 10.25 -12.60
N GLU A 99 -1.86 10.71 -12.09
CA GLU A 99 -2.47 11.98 -12.54
C GLU A 99 -1.94 13.20 -11.78
N GLU A 100 -1.66 13.08 -10.47
CA GLU A 100 -1.19 14.20 -9.65
C GLU A 100 0.34 14.22 -9.50
N LEU A 101 0.95 13.07 -9.29
CA LEU A 101 2.39 13.00 -9.10
C LEU A 101 3.18 12.79 -10.39
N GLY A 102 2.52 12.36 -11.48
CA GLY A 102 3.15 12.08 -12.76
C GLY A 102 4.20 10.96 -12.67
N LEU A 103 3.96 9.94 -11.84
CA LEU A 103 4.82 8.76 -11.82
C LEU A 103 4.63 7.94 -13.09
N HIS A 104 5.67 7.22 -13.49
CA HIS A 104 5.60 6.29 -14.63
C HIS A 104 5.14 4.89 -14.19
N ARG A 105 5.46 4.50 -12.94
CA ARG A 105 5.24 3.14 -12.47
C ARG A 105 4.79 3.10 -11.00
N VAL A 106 3.90 2.16 -10.69
CA VAL A 106 3.56 1.79 -9.31
C VAL A 106 3.75 0.30 -9.13
N GLU A 107 4.36 -0.09 -8.02
CA GLU A 107 4.59 -1.48 -7.63
C GLU A 107 3.82 -1.84 -6.37
N ILE A 108 3.38 -3.10 -6.29
CA ILE A 108 2.80 -3.71 -5.10
C ILE A 108 3.51 -5.05 -4.86
N CYS A 109 4.09 -5.23 -3.69
CA CYS A 109 4.82 -6.44 -3.34
C CYS A 109 4.06 -7.20 -2.24
N ILE A 110 3.72 -8.46 -2.49
CA ILE A 110 2.82 -9.24 -1.63
C ILE A 110 3.46 -10.60 -1.33
N VAL A 111 3.53 -10.96 -0.04
CA VAL A 111 3.96 -12.30 0.38
C VAL A 111 3.08 -13.37 -0.28
N PRO A 112 3.63 -14.42 -0.91
CA PRO A 112 2.84 -15.41 -1.67
C PRO A 112 1.68 -16.05 -0.90
N ARG A 113 1.84 -16.27 0.41
CA ARG A 113 0.80 -16.84 1.30
C ARG A 113 -0.31 -15.85 1.67
N ASN A 114 -0.17 -14.55 1.36
CA ASN A 114 -1.21 -13.55 1.61
C ASN A 114 -2.24 -13.55 0.47
N HIS A 115 -3.06 -14.60 0.45
CA HIS A 115 -4.07 -14.79 -0.58
C HIS A 115 -5.10 -13.66 -0.65
N ASN A 116 -5.44 -13.05 0.49
CA ASN A 116 -6.40 -11.95 0.53
C ASN A 116 -5.86 -10.72 -0.21
N SER A 117 -4.61 -10.37 0.02
CA SER A 117 -3.94 -9.25 -0.67
C SER A 117 -3.76 -9.56 -2.17
N ARG A 118 -3.38 -10.79 -2.53
CA ARG A 118 -3.26 -11.20 -3.94
C ARG A 118 -4.58 -11.13 -4.70
N ARG A 119 -5.70 -11.46 -4.07
CA ARG A 119 -7.04 -11.30 -4.66
C ARG A 119 -7.38 -9.85 -5.02
N VAL A 120 -6.81 -8.86 -4.32
CA VAL A 120 -6.97 -7.46 -4.71
C VAL A 120 -6.31 -7.22 -6.07
N MET A 121 -5.10 -7.73 -6.28
CA MET A 121 -4.39 -7.61 -7.55
C MET A 121 -5.11 -8.34 -8.68
N GLU A 122 -5.64 -9.53 -8.41
CA GLU A 122 -6.47 -10.28 -9.36
C GLU A 122 -7.73 -9.51 -9.77
N LYS A 123 -8.46 -8.92 -8.81
CA LYS A 123 -9.66 -8.09 -9.08
C LYS A 123 -9.35 -6.86 -9.91
N LEU A 124 -8.21 -6.23 -9.68
CA LEU A 124 -7.75 -5.05 -10.41
C LEU A 124 -7.03 -5.43 -11.72
N ALA A 125 -6.84 -6.73 -11.97
CA ALA A 125 -6.04 -7.26 -13.08
C ALA A 125 -4.69 -6.54 -13.23
N ILE A 126 -3.99 -6.31 -12.10
CA ILE A 126 -2.64 -5.77 -12.07
C ILE A 126 -1.68 -6.91 -12.43
N ARG A 127 -0.74 -6.63 -13.32
CA ARG A 127 0.19 -7.62 -13.88
C ARG A 127 1.13 -8.18 -12.81
N ASP A 128 1.21 -9.51 -12.74
CA ASP A 128 2.23 -10.26 -12.00
C ASP A 128 3.56 -10.21 -12.78
N GLU A 129 4.63 -9.78 -12.14
CA GLU A 129 5.96 -9.63 -12.72
C GLU A 129 6.97 -10.64 -12.15
N GLY A 130 6.46 -11.64 -11.45
CA GLY A 130 7.26 -12.70 -10.86
C GLY A 130 7.60 -12.47 -9.39
N THR A 131 8.42 -13.34 -8.84
CA THR A 131 8.72 -13.41 -7.42
C THR A 131 10.15 -12.94 -7.13
N ALA A 132 10.27 -11.93 -6.27
CA ALA A 132 11.54 -11.52 -5.67
C ALA A 132 11.80 -12.39 -4.43
N GLN A 133 12.91 -13.14 -4.45
CA GLN A 133 13.26 -14.05 -3.37
C GLN A 133 13.83 -13.28 -2.17
N ARG A 134 13.38 -13.62 -0.96
CA ARG A 134 13.84 -13.06 0.32
C ARG A 134 13.89 -11.53 0.28
N PHE A 135 12.82 -10.92 -0.20
CA PHE A 135 12.79 -9.51 -0.56
C PHE A 135 12.61 -8.57 0.63
N LEU A 136 11.67 -8.89 1.52
CA LEU A 136 11.39 -8.10 2.72
C LEU A 136 11.33 -8.99 3.95
N GLU A 137 11.72 -8.42 5.09
CA GLU A 137 11.54 -9.06 6.38
C GLU A 137 10.09 -8.87 6.85
N ILE A 138 9.40 -9.99 7.08
CA ILE A 138 8.05 -10.03 7.64
C ILE A 138 8.10 -10.84 8.92
N ASN A 139 7.70 -10.25 10.03
CA ASN A 139 7.67 -10.89 11.34
C ASN A 139 8.97 -11.65 11.68
N GLY A 140 10.12 -11.03 11.37
CA GLY A 140 11.46 -11.58 11.65
C GLY A 140 11.98 -12.59 10.62
N VAL A 141 11.28 -12.82 9.53
CA VAL A 141 11.68 -13.76 8.46
C VAL A 141 11.78 -13.03 7.12
N TRP A 142 12.91 -13.20 6.41
CA TRP A 142 13.05 -12.73 5.03
C TRP A 142 12.19 -13.57 4.12
N GLU A 143 11.08 -13.01 3.66
CA GLU A 143 10.10 -13.71 2.82
C GLU A 143 10.17 -13.30 1.34
N ASP A 144 9.83 -14.24 0.48
CA ASP A 144 9.61 -14.00 -0.93
C ASP A 144 8.39 -13.09 -1.13
N HIS A 145 8.41 -12.26 -2.18
CA HIS A 145 7.28 -11.42 -2.54
C HIS A 145 6.95 -11.54 -4.02
N VAL A 146 5.68 -11.78 -4.33
CA VAL A 146 5.16 -11.59 -5.68
C VAL A 146 5.13 -10.10 -5.96
N ARG A 147 5.76 -9.69 -7.05
CA ARG A 147 5.78 -8.29 -7.49
C ARG A 147 4.68 -8.08 -8.53
N TYR A 148 3.82 -7.12 -8.24
CA TYR A 148 2.82 -6.64 -9.17
C TYR A 148 3.22 -5.25 -9.63
N GLY A 149 3.00 -4.94 -10.91
CA GLY A 149 3.33 -3.64 -11.47
C GLY A 149 2.29 -3.14 -12.44
N ILE A 150 2.10 -1.81 -12.44
CA ILE A 150 1.28 -1.10 -13.42
C ILE A 150 2.04 0.15 -13.86
N THR A 151 2.03 0.43 -15.17
CA THR A 151 2.63 1.63 -15.74
C THR A 151 1.58 2.69 -16.08
N VAL A 152 2.03 3.92 -16.34
CA VAL A 152 1.15 5.02 -16.73
C VAL A 152 0.40 4.71 -18.04
N GLU A 153 1.01 4.00 -18.97
CA GLU A 153 0.39 3.59 -20.23
C GLU A 153 -0.75 2.60 -19.99
N GLU A 154 -0.55 1.64 -19.08
CA GLU A 154 -1.58 0.67 -18.68
C GLU A 154 -2.71 1.37 -17.91
N TRP A 155 -2.37 2.34 -17.05
CA TRP A 155 -3.36 3.19 -16.38
C TRP A 155 -4.19 3.97 -17.39
N GLN A 156 -3.57 4.67 -18.34
CA GLN A 156 -4.25 5.46 -19.35
C GLN A 156 -5.20 4.60 -20.21
N ALA A 157 -4.75 3.40 -20.59
CA ALA A 157 -5.57 2.47 -21.39
C ALA A 157 -6.80 1.95 -20.65
N ARG A 158 -6.76 1.87 -19.31
CA ARG A 158 -7.81 1.29 -18.46
C ARG A 158 -8.45 2.27 -17.48
N ARG A 159 -8.11 3.55 -17.60
CA ARG A 159 -8.55 4.59 -16.66
C ARG A 159 -10.07 4.61 -16.46
N ASP A 160 -10.81 4.63 -17.56
CA ASP A 160 -12.27 4.72 -17.50
C ASP A 160 -12.91 3.45 -16.91
N GLU A 161 -12.34 2.28 -17.18
CA GLU A 161 -12.70 1.01 -16.53
C GLU A 161 -12.49 1.10 -15.00
N PHE A 162 -11.29 1.53 -14.56
CA PHE A 162 -10.98 1.66 -13.13
C PHE A 162 -11.92 2.66 -12.44
N VAL A 163 -12.12 3.84 -13.03
CA VAL A 163 -12.96 4.89 -12.43
C VAL A 163 -14.42 4.46 -12.37
N SER A 164 -14.97 3.92 -13.45
CA SER A 164 -16.39 3.53 -13.48
C SER A 164 -16.72 2.31 -12.63
N THR A 165 -15.75 1.42 -12.40
CA THR A 165 -15.95 0.18 -11.62
C THR A 165 -15.71 0.37 -10.13
N TRP A 166 -14.76 1.23 -9.76
CA TRP A 166 -14.25 1.31 -8.41
C TRP A 166 -14.42 2.66 -7.70
N LEU A 167 -14.74 3.74 -8.42
CA LEU A 167 -14.93 5.08 -7.87
C LEU A 167 -16.29 5.66 -8.19
#